data_bf094c9cab9e3737e52ed79c50e6968d
#
_entry.id   bf094c9cab9e3737e52ed79c50e6968d
#
_cell.length_a   1.000
_cell.length_b   1.000
_cell.length_c   1.000
_cell.angle_alpha   90.00
_cell.angle_beta   90.00
_cell.angle_gamma   90.00
#
_symmetry.space_group_name_H-M   'P 1'
#
loop_
_entity.id
_entity.type
_entity.pdbx_description
1 polymer ?
#
loop_
_entity_poly.entity_id
_entity_poly.type
_entity_poly.pdbx_seq_one_letter_code
_entity_poly.pdbx_strand_id
1 'polypeptide(L)'
;MAVIGGMEHRAFLLREVAQILDSVEDGCLRGTKETQAIDFKEEAGRRQGRELLPGRPENPDAATKLADEVACMANSPGGGALIVGVEDGTGRLLGTELSIDWLRQEINSRVGVAPDISARQVEGFRLLVILVSQAPAPVEDTSDRLRWRVGDSCQPVDRSEWWQHRASMQSFDLTAIASERTAADARPEALSILRKWRQAEPWEQTDEELLRSLGALRSDGRLSAAAAMLVTSLGTVGLELTQFDVPSGSVRNRVAPVPEQSLAEQIYQVETALDVLNSQVTVEHGFSHVPIRQLPRSAVREAVLNGVIHRDWNLSLIHISEPTRLRRI
;
A
#
# COMPACT_ATOMS: atom_id res chain seq x y z
N MET A 1 9.49 -6.81 -2.97
CA MET A 1 8.18 -7.33 -3.38
C MET A 1 7.12 -7.17 -2.33
N ALA A 2 7.36 -7.14 -1.04
CA ALA A 2 6.29 -6.69 -0.14
C ALA A 2 5.84 -5.23 -0.44
N VAL A 3 6.67 -4.43 -1.02
CA VAL A 3 6.49 -2.98 -1.20
C VAL A 3 6.08 -2.64 -2.63
N ILE A 4 6.83 -3.07 -3.59
CA ILE A 4 6.41 -3.06 -5.00
C ILE A 4 5.28 -4.07 -5.15
N GLY A 5 5.37 -5.23 -4.50
CA GLY A 5 4.34 -6.25 -4.48
C GLY A 5 3.00 -5.79 -3.91
N GLY A 6 2.95 -4.90 -2.94
CA GLY A 6 1.66 -4.38 -2.44
C GLY A 6 1.04 -3.34 -3.36
N MET A 7 1.84 -2.43 -3.92
CA MET A 7 1.35 -1.46 -4.91
C MET A 7 1.09 -2.12 -6.28
N GLU A 8 1.99 -2.99 -6.74
CA GLU A 8 1.79 -3.79 -7.94
C GLU A 8 0.65 -4.79 -7.75
N HIS A 9 0.54 -5.42 -6.57
CA HIS A 9 -0.55 -6.32 -6.26
C HIS A 9 -1.89 -5.57 -6.15
N ARG A 10 -1.92 -4.38 -5.52
CA ARG A 10 -3.12 -3.52 -5.52
C ARG A 10 -3.48 -3.06 -6.93
N ALA A 11 -2.49 -2.62 -7.73
CA ALA A 11 -2.71 -2.24 -9.12
C ALA A 11 -3.12 -3.44 -9.98
N PHE A 12 -2.57 -4.61 -9.69
CA PHE A 12 -3.00 -5.88 -10.29
C PHE A 12 -4.46 -6.17 -9.94
N LEU A 13 -4.85 -6.17 -8.66
CA LEU A 13 -6.23 -6.40 -8.22
C LEU A 13 -7.20 -5.41 -8.86
N LEU A 14 -6.84 -4.12 -8.95
CA LEU A 14 -7.68 -3.12 -9.61
C LEU A 14 -7.87 -3.38 -11.09
N ARG A 15 -6.81 -3.82 -11.80
CA ARG A 15 -6.90 -4.20 -13.21
C ARG A 15 -7.76 -5.45 -13.41
N GLU A 16 -7.53 -6.49 -12.61
CA GLU A 16 -8.34 -7.72 -12.64
C GLU A 16 -9.82 -7.42 -12.38
N VAL A 17 -10.12 -6.64 -11.34
CA VAL A 17 -11.49 -6.20 -11.04
C VAL A 17 -12.07 -5.41 -12.22
N ALA A 18 -11.32 -4.51 -12.83
CA ALA A 18 -11.79 -3.74 -13.99
C ALA A 18 -12.08 -4.68 -15.17
N GLN A 19 -11.18 -5.61 -15.50
CA GLN A 19 -11.38 -6.59 -16.57
C GLN A 19 -12.62 -7.46 -16.31
N ILE A 20 -12.82 -7.89 -15.07
CA ILE A 20 -14.01 -8.67 -14.67
C ILE A 20 -15.27 -7.84 -14.90
N LEU A 21 -15.30 -6.59 -14.44
CA LEU A 21 -16.48 -5.74 -14.61
C LEU A 21 -16.73 -5.34 -16.08
N ASP A 22 -15.66 -5.23 -16.87
CA ASP A 22 -15.76 -4.98 -18.32
C ASP A 22 -16.24 -6.21 -19.11
N SER A 23 -16.15 -7.43 -18.53
CA SER A 23 -16.64 -8.68 -19.13
C SER A 23 -18.14 -8.96 -18.90
N VAL A 24 -18.85 -8.04 -18.25
CA VAL A 24 -20.30 -8.16 -18.01
C VAL A 24 -21.07 -8.07 -19.34
N GLU A 25 -21.92 -9.05 -19.58
CA GLU A 25 -22.85 -9.08 -20.71
C GLU A 25 -24.23 -9.56 -20.24
N ASP A 26 -25.27 -8.84 -20.61
CA ASP A 26 -26.69 -9.16 -20.27
C ASP A 26 -26.91 -9.34 -18.75
N GLY A 27 -26.28 -8.50 -17.92
CA GLY A 27 -26.41 -8.55 -16.47
C GLY A 27 -25.69 -9.72 -15.81
N CYS A 28 -24.71 -10.34 -16.49
CA CYS A 28 -23.99 -11.49 -15.98
C CYS A 28 -22.48 -11.40 -16.25
N LEU A 29 -21.67 -11.82 -15.29
CA LEU A 29 -20.23 -12.05 -15.48
C LEU A 29 -20.04 -13.34 -16.28
N ARG A 30 -19.73 -13.23 -17.56
CA ARG A 30 -19.56 -14.42 -18.43
C ARG A 30 -18.13 -14.97 -18.37
N GLY A 31 -18.04 -16.26 -18.03
CA GLY A 31 -16.76 -17.00 -18.08
C GLY A 31 -15.75 -16.62 -17.00
N THR A 32 -16.10 -15.72 -16.10
CA THR A 32 -15.25 -15.31 -15.00
C THR A 32 -15.53 -16.18 -13.78
N LYS A 33 -14.45 -16.74 -13.20
CA LYS A 33 -14.50 -17.52 -11.96
C LYS A 33 -13.86 -16.72 -10.83
N GLU A 34 -14.30 -17.01 -9.63
CA GLU A 34 -13.60 -16.60 -8.43
C GLU A 34 -12.16 -17.13 -8.43
N THR A 35 -11.28 -16.35 -7.87
CA THR A 35 -9.86 -16.69 -7.75
C THR A 35 -9.44 -16.62 -6.29
N GLN A 36 -8.21 -17.01 -6.00
CA GLN A 36 -7.67 -16.84 -4.66
C GLN A 36 -7.67 -15.36 -4.20
N ALA A 37 -7.61 -14.42 -5.14
CA ALA A 37 -7.50 -12.99 -4.84
C ALA A 37 -8.82 -12.22 -5.02
N ILE A 38 -9.81 -12.78 -5.75
CA ILE A 38 -11.08 -12.09 -6.06
C ILE A 38 -12.26 -13.02 -5.79
N ASP A 39 -13.25 -12.48 -5.11
CA ASP A 39 -14.44 -13.21 -4.68
C ASP A 39 -15.71 -12.39 -4.95
N PHE A 40 -16.80 -13.06 -5.28
CA PHE A 40 -18.11 -12.46 -5.56
C PHE A 40 -19.05 -12.71 -4.38
N LYS A 41 -19.78 -11.68 -4.00
CA LYS A 41 -20.73 -11.78 -2.89
C LYS A 41 -22.03 -11.08 -3.19
N GLU A 42 -23.13 -11.75 -2.90
CA GLU A 42 -24.41 -11.07 -2.80
C GLU A 42 -24.55 -10.36 -1.44
N GLU A 43 -25.38 -9.34 -1.41
CA GLU A 43 -25.76 -8.70 -0.15
C GLU A 43 -26.63 -9.67 0.67
N ALA A 44 -26.06 -10.23 1.75
CA ALA A 44 -26.74 -11.18 2.60
C ALA A 44 -28.04 -10.63 3.21
N GLY A 45 -28.98 -11.53 3.52
CA GLY A 45 -30.26 -11.15 4.13
C GLY A 45 -31.30 -10.57 3.16
N ARG A 46 -30.99 -10.55 1.84
CA ARG A 46 -31.97 -10.09 0.81
C ARG A 46 -32.82 -11.19 0.20
N ARG A 47 -32.56 -12.45 0.54
CA ARG A 47 -33.36 -13.57 -0.01
C ARG A 47 -34.46 -14.01 0.94
N GLN A 48 -35.69 -14.03 0.42
CA GLN A 48 -36.85 -14.66 1.05
C GLN A 48 -37.37 -15.77 0.14
N GLY A 49 -36.87 -17.00 0.36
CA GLY A 49 -37.09 -18.12 -0.56
C GLY A 49 -36.43 -17.87 -1.92
N ARG A 50 -37.22 -17.73 -2.98
CA ARG A 50 -36.74 -17.44 -4.35
C ARG A 50 -36.78 -15.94 -4.70
N GLU A 51 -37.40 -15.13 -3.85
CA GLU A 51 -37.56 -13.69 -4.08
C GLU A 51 -36.35 -12.92 -3.55
N LEU A 52 -35.89 -11.94 -4.35
CA LEU A 52 -34.83 -11.02 -3.97
C LEU A 52 -35.46 -9.72 -3.46
N LEU A 53 -35.28 -9.42 -2.20
CA LEU A 53 -35.76 -8.18 -1.58
C LEU A 53 -34.89 -6.99 -2.00
N PRO A 54 -35.43 -5.75 -1.95
CA PRO A 54 -34.65 -4.54 -2.17
C PRO A 54 -33.43 -4.46 -1.24
N GLY A 55 -32.34 -3.88 -1.72
CA GLY A 55 -31.16 -3.57 -0.91
C GLY A 55 -31.48 -2.55 0.18
N ARG A 56 -30.65 -2.50 1.21
CA ARG A 56 -30.74 -1.52 2.30
C ARG A 56 -29.41 -0.84 2.52
N PRO A 57 -29.38 0.50 2.74
CA PRO A 57 -28.15 1.22 3.03
C PRO A 57 -27.40 0.68 4.25
N GLU A 58 -28.13 0.19 5.24
CA GLU A 58 -27.65 -0.41 6.47
C GLU A 58 -28.23 -1.81 6.61
N ASN A 59 -27.37 -2.83 6.46
CA ASN A 59 -27.75 -4.25 6.52
C ASN A 59 -26.75 -5.00 7.40
N PRO A 60 -27.06 -5.22 8.72
CA PRO A 60 -26.15 -5.87 9.66
C PRO A 60 -25.77 -7.30 9.28
N ASP A 61 -26.68 -8.05 8.63
CA ASP A 61 -26.39 -9.42 8.18
C ASP A 61 -25.34 -9.43 7.07
N ALA A 62 -25.46 -8.50 6.12
CA ALA A 62 -24.46 -8.31 5.07
C ALA A 62 -23.12 -7.84 5.65
N ALA A 63 -23.15 -6.88 6.60
CA ALA A 63 -21.93 -6.37 7.25
C ALA A 63 -21.18 -7.49 8.00
N THR A 64 -21.89 -8.39 8.70
CA THR A 64 -21.28 -9.52 9.40
C THR A 64 -20.59 -10.47 8.42
N LYS A 65 -21.30 -10.91 7.38
CA LYS A 65 -20.71 -11.80 6.38
C LYS A 65 -19.54 -11.17 5.62
N LEU A 66 -19.67 -9.90 5.25
CA LEU A 66 -18.59 -9.19 4.56
C LEU A 66 -17.39 -8.96 5.48
N ALA A 67 -17.60 -8.75 6.79
CA ALA A 67 -16.51 -8.66 7.76
C ALA A 67 -15.74 -9.98 7.87
N ASP A 68 -16.45 -11.12 7.87
CA ASP A 68 -15.82 -12.45 7.88
C ASP A 68 -14.97 -12.70 6.64
N GLU A 69 -15.46 -12.29 5.46
CA GLU A 69 -14.69 -12.41 4.22
C GLU A 69 -13.50 -11.44 4.17
N VAL A 70 -13.68 -10.22 4.69
CA VAL A 70 -12.58 -9.25 4.83
C VAL A 70 -11.50 -9.78 5.77
N ALA A 71 -11.86 -10.40 6.90
CA ALA A 71 -10.90 -11.03 7.80
C ALA A 71 -10.12 -12.16 7.11
N CYS A 72 -10.83 -13.01 6.36
CA CYS A 72 -10.23 -14.08 5.58
C CYS A 72 -9.24 -13.54 4.51
N MET A 73 -9.65 -12.54 3.74
CA MET A 73 -8.77 -11.89 2.74
C MET A 73 -7.57 -11.20 3.40
N ALA A 74 -7.77 -10.53 4.53
CA ALA A 74 -6.68 -9.87 5.26
C ALA A 74 -5.62 -10.86 5.76
N ASN A 75 -6.01 -12.10 6.08
CA ASN A 75 -5.09 -13.16 6.47
C ASN A 75 -4.36 -13.80 5.28
N SER A 76 -4.87 -13.62 4.07
CA SER A 76 -4.36 -14.28 2.88
C SER A 76 -3.16 -13.54 2.29
N PRO A 77 -2.21 -14.24 1.66
CA PRO A 77 -1.06 -13.63 1.01
C PRO A 77 -1.48 -12.59 -0.03
N GLY A 78 -1.01 -11.35 0.14
CA GLY A 78 -1.33 -10.23 -0.74
C GLY A 78 -2.69 -9.57 -0.47
N GLY A 79 -3.55 -10.13 0.38
CA GLY A 79 -4.91 -9.65 0.56
C GLY A 79 -5.83 -10.09 -0.58
N GLY A 80 -6.80 -9.25 -0.97
CA GLY A 80 -7.73 -9.57 -2.05
C GLY A 80 -8.76 -8.50 -2.34
N ALA A 81 -9.74 -8.85 -3.17
CA ALA A 81 -10.87 -7.99 -3.52
C ALA A 81 -12.20 -8.76 -3.43
N LEU A 82 -13.24 -8.09 -2.91
CA LEU A 82 -14.61 -8.60 -2.95
C LEU A 82 -15.43 -7.70 -3.90
N ILE A 83 -16.20 -8.32 -4.77
CA ILE A 83 -17.19 -7.63 -5.61
C ILE A 83 -18.57 -7.96 -5.05
N VAL A 84 -19.21 -6.97 -4.44
CA VAL A 84 -20.50 -7.11 -3.76
C VAL A 84 -21.64 -6.65 -4.66
N GLY A 85 -22.72 -7.40 -4.68
CA GLY A 85 -23.87 -7.19 -5.54
C GLY A 85 -23.91 -8.16 -6.72
N VAL A 86 -23.15 -9.25 -6.65
CA VAL A 86 -23.09 -10.34 -7.62
C VAL A 86 -23.56 -11.62 -6.96
N GLU A 87 -24.37 -12.40 -7.64
CA GLU A 87 -24.85 -13.70 -7.19
C GLU A 87 -23.70 -14.71 -7.28
N ASP A 88 -23.38 -15.31 -6.14
CA ASP A 88 -22.37 -16.35 -6.04
C ASP A 88 -22.69 -17.54 -6.94
N GLY A 89 -21.69 -18.09 -7.63
CA GLY A 89 -21.79 -19.26 -8.52
C GLY A 89 -22.45 -18.99 -9.88
N THR A 90 -23.31 -18.00 -10.04
CA THR A 90 -23.95 -17.67 -11.35
C THR A 90 -23.35 -16.45 -12.03
N GLY A 91 -22.74 -15.55 -11.26
CA GLY A 91 -22.19 -14.29 -11.75
C GLY A 91 -23.24 -13.25 -12.13
N ARG A 92 -24.52 -13.49 -11.83
CA ARG A 92 -25.60 -12.56 -12.15
C ARG A 92 -25.52 -11.30 -11.29
N LEU A 93 -25.64 -10.13 -11.91
CA LEU A 93 -25.67 -8.88 -11.20
C LEU A 93 -27.00 -8.69 -10.47
N LEU A 94 -26.91 -8.41 -9.17
CA LEU A 94 -28.05 -8.15 -8.28
C LEU A 94 -28.05 -6.71 -7.78
N GLY A 95 -26.91 -6.05 -7.82
CA GLY A 95 -26.70 -4.73 -7.24
C GLY A 95 -26.72 -4.72 -5.71
N THR A 96 -26.35 -3.60 -5.11
CA THR A 96 -26.41 -3.37 -3.66
C THR A 96 -26.65 -1.90 -3.34
N GLU A 97 -27.39 -1.64 -2.26
CA GLU A 97 -27.66 -0.30 -1.75
C GLU A 97 -26.83 0.05 -0.51
N LEU A 98 -25.90 -0.82 -0.09
CA LEU A 98 -25.09 -0.62 1.11
C LEU A 98 -24.36 0.73 1.10
N SER A 99 -24.46 1.47 2.20
CA SER A 99 -23.70 2.69 2.43
C SER A 99 -22.23 2.37 2.65
N ILE A 100 -21.34 3.02 1.88
CA ILE A 100 -19.90 2.77 1.94
C ILE A 100 -19.35 3.11 3.32
N ASP A 101 -19.70 4.28 3.86
CA ASP A 101 -19.14 4.75 5.13
C ASP A 101 -19.64 3.92 6.30
N TRP A 102 -20.93 3.60 6.32
CA TRP A 102 -21.50 2.70 7.31
C TRP A 102 -20.85 1.31 7.25
N LEU A 103 -20.77 0.70 6.05
CA LEU A 103 -20.19 -0.62 5.86
C LEU A 103 -18.72 -0.67 6.31
N ARG A 104 -17.92 0.36 5.98
CA ARG A 104 -16.53 0.45 6.40
C ARG A 104 -16.39 0.50 7.92
N GLN A 105 -17.25 1.29 8.60
CA GLN A 105 -17.28 1.38 10.04
C GLN A 105 -17.68 0.06 10.70
N GLU A 106 -18.72 -0.60 10.16
CA GLU A 106 -19.18 -1.89 10.67
C GLU A 106 -18.12 -2.99 10.51
N ILE A 107 -17.46 -3.09 9.35
CA ILE A 107 -16.38 -4.04 9.14
C ILE A 107 -15.24 -3.76 10.12
N ASN A 108 -14.80 -2.51 10.22
CA ASN A 108 -13.72 -2.14 11.12
C ASN A 108 -14.05 -2.43 12.59
N SER A 109 -15.28 -2.17 13.02
CA SER A 109 -15.71 -2.43 14.41
C SER A 109 -15.76 -3.93 14.75
N ARG A 110 -16.03 -4.80 13.77
CA ARG A 110 -16.19 -6.25 13.96
C ARG A 110 -14.87 -7.01 13.92
N VAL A 111 -13.98 -6.66 12.97
CA VAL A 111 -12.76 -7.43 12.71
C VAL A 111 -11.47 -6.60 12.77
N GLY A 112 -11.55 -5.31 13.10
CA GLY A 112 -10.38 -4.43 13.23
C GLY A 112 -9.67 -4.11 11.91
N VAL A 113 -10.31 -4.36 10.76
CA VAL A 113 -9.78 -4.09 9.43
C VAL A 113 -10.61 -3.01 8.76
N ALA A 114 -9.97 -1.95 8.27
CA ALA A 114 -10.60 -0.89 7.50
C ALA A 114 -10.29 -1.07 6.01
N PRO A 115 -11.17 -1.72 5.22
CA PRO A 115 -10.95 -1.94 3.80
C PRO A 115 -11.18 -0.65 3.00
N ASP A 116 -10.64 -0.61 1.79
CA ASP A 116 -10.94 0.43 0.83
C ASP A 116 -12.16 0.02 0.00
N ILE A 117 -13.25 0.80 0.11
CA ILE A 117 -14.53 0.50 -0.53
C ILE A 117 -14.86 1.57 -1.56
N SER A 118 -15.19 1.15 -2.77
CA SER A 118 -15.63 2.03 -3.86
C SER A 118 -16.86 1.47 -4.57
N ALA A 119 -17.73 2.36 -5.06
CA ALA A 119 -18.86 1.96 -5.88
C ALA A 119 -18.50 1.94 -7.37
N ARG A 120 -19.11 1.02 -8.12
CA ARG A 120 -19.05 0.92 -9.57
C ARG A 120 -20.47 0.77 -10.13
N GLN A 121 -20.74 1.44 -11.24
CA GLN A 121 -21.99 1.25 -12.00
C GLN A 121 -21.70 0.39 -13.22
N VAL A 122 -22.37 -0.73 -13.33
CA VAL A 122 -22.21 -1.70 -14.43
C VAL A 122 -23.60 -2.10 -14.92
N GLU A 123 -23.93 -1.83 -16.17
CA GLU A 123 -25.25 -2.11 -16.78
C GLU A 123 -26.46 -1.68 -15.91
N GLY A 124 -26.32 -0.53 -15.22
CA GLY A 124 -27.39 0.00 -14.36
C GLY A 124 -27.42 -0.58 -12.94
N PHE A 125 -26.58 -1.59 -12.63
CA PHE A 125 -26.43 -2.13 -11.30
C PHE A 125 -25.32 -1.40 -10.53
N ARG A 126 -25.60 -1.02 -9.30
CA ARG A 126 -24.60 -0.50 -8.39
C ARG A 126 -23.90 -1.67 -7.68
N LEU A 127 -22.59 -1.82 -7.87
CA LEU A 127 -21.74 -2.81 -7.21
C LEU A 127 -20.79 -2.11 -6.25
N LEU A 128 -20.34 -2.81 -5.19
CA LEU A 128 -19.24 -2.34 -4.37
C LEU A 128 -18.01 -3.20 -4.62
N VAL A 129 -16.86 -2.54 -4.75
CA VAL A 129 -15.55 -3.17 -4.78
C VAL A 129 -14.87 -2.89 -3.45
N ILE A 130 -14.58 -3.94 -2.70
CA ILE A 130 -13.91 -3.89 -1.40
C ILE A 130 -12.50 -4.43 -1.60
N LEU A 131 -11.50 -3.56 -1.49
CA LEU A 131 -10.09 -3.96 -1.54
C LEU A 131 -9.56 -4.15 -0.12
N VAL A 132 -8.96 -5.31 0.11
CA VAL A 132 -8.42 -5.71 1.41
C VAL A 132 -6.92 -5.92 1.28
N SER A 133 -6.15 -5.19 2.06
CA SER A 133 -4.70 -5.41 2.16
C SER A 133 -4.41 -6.54 3.15
N GLN A 134 -3.31 -7.28 2.91
CA GLN A 134 -2.85 -8.28 3.85
C GLN A 134 -2.53 -7.65 5.21
N ALA A 135 -3.09 -8.23 6.28
CA ALA A 135 -2.87 -7.75 7.64
C ALA A 135 -1.44 -8.08 8.15
N PRO A 136 -0.88 -7.23 9.02
CA PRO A 136 0.42 -7.50 9.64
C PRO A 136 0.35 -8.57 10.75
N ALA A 137 -0.83 -8.84 11.29
CA ALA A 137 -1.10 -9.82 12.35
C ALA A 137 -2.37 -10.62 11.99
N PRO A 138 -2.55 -11.82 12.59
CA PRO A 138 -3.75 -12.64 12.35
C PRO A 138 -5.03 -11.88 12.73
N VAL A 139 -6.01 -11.93 11.85
CA VAL A 139 -7.34 -11.30 12.03
C VAL A 139 -8.38 -12.41 12.22
N GLU A 140 -9.08 -12.39 13.32
CA GLU A 140 -10.18 -13.32 13.61
C GLU A 140 -11.48 -12.83 12.98
N ASP A 141 -12.32 -13.75 12.52
CA ASP A 141 -13.65 -13.44 12.00
C ASP A 141 -14.63 -13.13 13.18
N THR A 142 -15.87 -12.82 12.88
CA THR A 142 -16.89 -12.48 13.90
C THR A 142 -17.25 -13.65 14.83
N SER A 143 -16.71 -14.83 14.57
CA SER A 143 -16.88 -16.06 15.39
C SER A 143 -15.55 -16.50 16.02
N ASP A 144 -14.60 -15.58 16.18
CA ASP A 144 -13.26 -15.80 16.75
C ASP A 144 -12.45 -16.91 16.04
N ARG A 145 -12.67 -17.12 14.74
CA ARG A 145 -11.95 -18.10 13.94
C ARG A 145 -10.94 -17.43 13.05
N LEU A 146 -9.76 -18.02 12.97
CA LEU A 146 -8.74 -17.60 12.00
C LEU A 146 -8.92 -18.41 10.71
N ARG A 147 -9.13 -17.71 9.60
CA ARG A 147 -9.27 -18.29 8.26
C ARG A 147 -8.43 -17.54 7.26
N TRP A 148 -7.97 -18.24 6.24
CA TRP A 148 -7.34 -17.67 5.06
C TRP A 148 -7.89 -18.29 3.79
N ARG A 149 -7.60 -17.69 2.67
CA ARG A 149 -8.12 -18.16 1.39
C ARG A 149 -7.21 -19.23 0.78
N VAL A 150 -7.80 -20.34 0.39
CA VAL A 150 -7.17 -21.45 -0.35
C VAL A 150 -8.02 -21.71 -1.59
N GLY A 151 -7.50 -21.32 -2.76
CA GLY A 151 -8.31 -21.30 -3.98
C GLY A 151 -9.43 -20.27 -3.89
N ASP A 152 -10.67 -20.73 -4.05
CA ASP A 152 -11.89 -19.91 -4.01
C ASP A 152 -12.61 -19.93 -2.65
N SER A 153 -12.07 -20.62 -1.64
CA SER A 153 -12.75 -20.79 -0.35
C SER A 153 -11.90 -20.36 0.84
N CYS A 154 -12.58 -19.88 1.90
CA CYS A 154 -11.97 -19.52 3.18
C CYS A 154 -11.86 -20.75 4.07
N GLN A 155 -10.63 -21.23 4.32
CA GLN A 155 -10.32 -22.39 5.14
C GLN A 155 -9.79 -21.99 6.52
N PRO A 156 -10.11 -22.75 7.58
CA PRO A 156 -9.49 -22.56 8.88
C PRO A 156 -7.96 -22.70 8.80
N VAL A 157 -7.25 -21.88 9.54
CA VAL A 157 -5.80 -21.95 9.69
C VAL A 157 -5.43 -21.83 11.17
N ASP A 158 -4.41 -22.57 11.59
CA ASP A 158 -3.88 -22.41 12.93
C ASP A 158 -3.04 -21.14 13.03
N ARG A 159 -3.08 -20.48 14.20
CA ARG A 159 -2.33 -19.23 14.42
C ARG A 159 -0.80 -19.42 14.26
N SER A 160 -0.29 -20.59 14.67
CA SER A 160 1.12 -20.92 14.51
C SER A 160 1.49 -21.15 13.04
N GLU A 161 0.61 -21.82 12.29
CA GLU A 161 0.77 -22.01 10.85
C GLU A 161 0.74 -20.68 10.09
N TRP A 162 -0.18 -19.78 10.45
CA TRP A 162 -0.21 -18.44 9.88
C TRP A 162 1.10 -17.67 10.10
N TRP A 163 1.64 -17.70 11.33
CA TRP A 163 2.92 -17.06 11.64
C TRP A 163 4.10 -17.71 10.93
N GLN A 164 4.13 -19.04 10.81
CA GLN A 164 5.17 -19.76 10.05
C GLN A 164 5.13 -19.38 8.57
N HIS A 165 3.95 -19.32 7.98
CA HIS A 165 3.78 -18.88 6.60
C HIS A 165 4.23 -17.42 6.43
N ARG A 166 3.81 -16.54 7.34
CA ARG A 166 4.23 -15.14 7.33
C ARG A 166 5.75 -14.99 7.46
N ALA A 167 6.38 -15.72 8.36
CA ALA A 167 7.81 -15.73 8.56
C ALA A 167 8.57 -16.23 7.32
N SER A 168 8.07 -17.28 6.66
CA SER A 168 8.66 -17.77 5.41
C SER A 168 8.58 -16.76 4.28
N MET A 169 7.49 -15.99 4.20
CA MET A 169 7.34 -14.88 3.27
C MET A 169 8.26 -13.71 3.60
N GLN A 170 8.49 -13.42 4.89
CA GLN A 170 9.38 -12.34 5.34
C GLN A 170 10.87 -12.70 5.21
N SER A 171 11.22 -13.97 5.25
CA SER A 171 12.62 -14.42 5.03
C SER A 171 13.05 -14.29 3.56
N PHE A 172 12.13 -14.07 2.67
CA PHE A 172 12.40 -13.85 1.26
C PHE A 172 12.79 -12.38 1.04
N ASP A 173 14.00 -12.15 0.53
CA ASP A 173 14.45 -10.79 0.22
C ASP A 173 13.70 -10.23 -1.00
N LEU A 174 12.58 -9.59 -0.69
CA LEU A 174 11.69 -9.00 -1.69
C LEU A 174 12.33 -7.83 -2.44
N THR A 175 13.34 -7.19 -1.85
CA THR A 175 14.05 -6.07 -2.47
C THR A 175 15.00 -6.55 -3.58
N ALA A 176 15.46 -7.81 -3.49
CA ALA A 176 16.35 -8.44 -4.45
C ALA A 176 15.65 -9.07 -5.65
N ILE A 177 14.32 -9.19 -5.64
CA ILE A 177 13.57 -9.77 -6.77
C ILE A 177 13.71 -8.90 -8.02
N ALA A 178 13.71 -9.53 -9.20
CA ALA A 178 13.69 -8.82 -10.46
C ALA A 178 12.39 -8.01 -10.59
N SER A 179 12.52 -6.73 -10.94
CA SER A 179 11.41 -5.95 -11.48
C SER A 179 11.29 -6.20 -12.99
N GLU A 180 10.24 -5.69 -13.61
CA GLU A 180 10.14 -5.67 -15.09
C GLU A 180 11.00 -4.56 -15.72
N ARG A 181 11.61 -3.70 -14.91
CA ARG A 181 12.41 -2.56 -15.32
C ARG A 181 13.86 -2.95 -15.60
N THR A 182 14.45 -2.21 -16.52
CA THR A 182 15.86 -2.34 -16.94
C THR A 182 16.64 -1.06 -16.65
N ALA A 183 17.94 -1.04 -16.91
CA ALA A 183 18.74 0.17 -16.78
C ALA A 183 18.24 1.32 -17.70
N ALA A 184 17.64 1.00 -18.85
CA ALA A 184 17.09 1.99 -19.76
C ALA A 184 15.84 2.72 -19.21
N ASP A 185 15.16 2.15 -18.24
CA ASP A 185 14.01 2.78 -17.56
C ASP A 185 14.43 3.74 -16.44
N ALA A 186 15.73 3.77 -16.10
CA ALA A 186 16.25 4.64 -15.06
C ALA A 186 16.19 6.11 -15.48
N ARG A 187 15.74 6.96 -14.58
CA ARG A 187 15.65 8.41 -14.81
C ARG A 187 17.04 9.05 -14.75
N PRO A 188 17.41 9.91 -15.73
CA PRO A 188 18.70 10.59 -15.73
C PRO A 188 18.97 11.38 -14.44
N GLU A 189 17.93 12.04 -13.90
CA GLU A 189 17.99 12.81 -12.67
C GLU A 189 18.36 11.92 -11.48
N ALA A 190 17.73 10.76 -11.37
CA ALA A 190 18.03 9.79 -10.32
C ALA A 190 19.46 9.29 -10.40
N LEU A 191 19.94 8.94 -11.60
CA LEU A 191 21.32 8.50 -11.82
C LEU A 191 22.33 9.60 -11.47
N SER A 192 22.04 10.85 -11.82
CA SER A 192 22.87 12.02 -11.43
C SER A 192 22.96 12.16 -9.90
N ILE A 193 21.84 11.99 -9.19
CA ILE A 193 21.80 12.03 -7.73
C ILE A 193 22.61 10.88 -7.13
N LEU A 194 22.51 9.67 -7.66
CA LEU A 194 23.29 8.52 -7.18
C LEU A 194 24.80 8.73 -7.38
N ARG A 195 25.22 9.30 -8.53
CA ARG A 195 26.62 9.68 -8.75
C ARG A 195 27.09 10.69 -7.72
N LYS A 196 26.30 11.74 -7.47
CA LYS A 196 26.58 12.75 -6.46
C LYS A 196 26.74 12.14 -5.05
N TRP A 197 25.87 11.24 -4.67
CA TRP A 197 25.96 10.58 -3.37
C TRP A 197 27.18 9.66 -3.25
N ARG A 198 27.60 9.05 -4.35
CA ARG A 198 28.83 8.25 -4.41
C ARG A 198 30.10 9.08 -4.62
N GLN A 199 29.98 10.37 -4.88
CA GLN A 199 31.10 11.24 -5.29
C GLN A 199 31.82 10.70 -6.53
N ALA A 200 31.07 10.06 -7.46
CA ALA A 200 31.56 9.49 -8.70
C ALA A 200 31.38 10.49 -9.83
N GLU A 201 32.39 10.64 -10.67
CA GLU A 201 32.32 11.53 -11.82
C GLU A 201 31.57 10.85 -12.98
N PRO A 202 30.80 11.63 -13.79
CA PRO A 202 29.96 11.08 -14.85
C PRO A 202 30.69 10.27 -15.93
N TRP A 203 31.96 10.56 -16.14
CA TRP A 203 32.81 9.89 -17.15
C TRP A 203 33.53 8.65 -16.64
N GLU A 204 33.50 8.38 -15.34
CA GLU A 204 34.18 7.22 -14.75
C GLU A 204 33.42 5.92 -14.93
N GLN A 205 32.09 6.01 -15.02
CA GLN A 205 31.22 4.85 -15.11
C GLN A 205 29.99 5.13 -15.99
N THR A 206 29.64 4.17 -16.83
CA THR A 206 28.33 4.18 -17.52
C THR A 206 27.19 4.00 -16.51
N ASP A 207 25.96 4.32 -16.92
CA ASP A 207 24.77 4.13 -16.08
C ASP A 207 24.61 2.68 -15.62
N GLU A 208 24.88 1.75 -16.53
CA GLU A 208 24.79 0.32 -16.25
C GLU A 208 25.86 -0.13 -15.26
N GLU A 209 27.10 0.35 -15.40
CA GLU A 209 28.18 0.05 -14.46
C GLU A 209 27.92 0.64 -13.08
N LEU A 210 27.36 1.87 -13.01
CA LEU A 210 26.94 2.47 -11.76
C LEU A 210 25.88 1.59 -11.07
N LEU A 211 24.80 1.22 -11.77
CA LEU A 211 23.74 0.39 -11.23
C LEU A 211 24.25 -1.00 -10.81
N ARG A 212 25.16 -1.59 -11.59
CA ARG A 212 25.78 -2.88 -11.25
C ARG A 212 26.65 -2.77 -10.00
N SER A 213 27.43 -1.70 -9.86
CA SER A 213 28.29 -1.45 -8.70
C SER A 213 27.49 -1.22 -7.40
N LEU A 214 26.23 -0.80 -7.51
CA LEU A 214 25.29 -0.64 -6.41
C LEU A 214 24.52 -1.92 -6.08
N GLY A 215 24.73 -3.02 -6.83
CA GLY A 215 23.92 -4.22 -6.71
C GLY A 215 22.47 -4.03 -7.18
N ALA A 216 22.20 -2.94 -7.89
CA ALA A 216 20.89 -2.58 -8.39
C ALA A 216 20.49 -3.41 -9.62
N LEU A 217 21.49 -3.77 -10.44
CA LEU A 217 21.29 -4.54 -11.68
C LEU A 217 21.60 -6.00 -11.44
N ARG A 218 20.66 -6.86 -11.75
CA ARG A 218 20.75 -8.30 -11.65
C ARG A 218 21.51 -8.90 -12.83
N SER A 219 21.88 -10.18 -12.71
CA SER A 219 22.56 -10.92 -13.79
C SER A 219 21.73 -11.09 -15.07
N ASP A 220 20.40 -11.02 -14.95
CA ASP A 220 19.46 -11.06 -16.09
C ASP A 220 19.25 -9.70 -16.77
N GLY A 221 19.98 -8.65 -16.35
CA GLY A 221 19.87 -7.30 -16.90
C GLY A 221 18.67 -6.49 -16.39
N ARG A 222 17.88 -7.03 -15.48
CA ARG A 222 16.76 -6.33 -14.87
C ARG A 222 17.18 -5.64 -13.57
N LEU A 223 16.50 -4.55 -13.24
CA LEU A 223 16.65 -3.92 -11.94
C LEU A 223 16.05 -4.78 -10.84
N SER A 224 16.66 -4.80 -9.66
CA SER A 224 15.99 -5.31 -8.47
C SER A 224 14.77 -4.42 -8.14
N ALA A 225 13.82 -4.94 -7.40
CA ALA A 225 12.63 -4.19 -7.02
C ALA A 225 12.97 -2.89 -6.26
N ALA A 226 13.91 -2.96 -5.31
CA ALA A 226 14.39 -1.77 -4.60
C ALA A 226 15.07 -0.76 -5.55
N ALA A 227 15.86 -1.25 -6.51
CA ALA A 227 16.52 -0.41 -7.49
C ALA A 227 15.50 0.29 -8.41
N ALA A 228 14.49 -0.43 -8.86
CA ALA A 228 13.43 0.15 -9.68
C ALA A 228 12.73 1.30 -8.95
N MET A 229 12.38 1.14 -7.66
CA MET A 229 11.84 2.24 -6.86
C MET A 229 12.80 3.43 -6.78
N LEU A 230 14.08 3.13 -6.58
CA LEU A 230 15.10 4.16 -6.36
C LEU A 230 15.35 5.01 -7.61
N VAL A 231 15.35 4.40 -8.81
CA VAL A 231 15.80 5.07 -10.04
C VAL A 231 14.75 5.23 -11.12
N THR A 232 13.58 4.62 -11.02
CA THR A 232 12.48 4.82 -12.00
C THR A 232 11.36 5.65 -11.37
N SER A 233 10.38 6.09 -12.18
CA SER A 233 9.19 6.77 -11.66
C SER A 233 8.49 5.89 -10.62
N LEU A 234 8.26 6.45 -9.43
CA LEU A 234 7.62 5.72 -8.33
C LEU A 234 6.10 5.60 -8.51
N GLY A 235 5.49 6.49 -9.30
CA GLY A 235 4.03 6.54 -9.51
C GLY A 235 3.24 6.99 -8.28
N THR A 236 3.92 7.36 -7.19
CA THR A 236 3.31 7.84 -5.95
C THR A 236 4.27 8.74 -5.18
N VAL A 237 3.72 9.53 -4.25
CA VAL A 237 4.55 10.28 -3.29
C VAL A 237 5.03 9.30 -2.22
N GLY A 238 6.33 9.02 -2.23
CA GLY A 238 7.00 8.13 -1.27
C GLY A 238 7.40 8.85 0.01
N LEU A 239 7.65 10.14 -0.04
CA LEU A 239 8.19 10.93 1.05
C LEU A 239 7.55 12.31 1.06
N GLU A 240 7.14 12.80 2.22
CA GLU A 240 6.64 14.16 2.41
C GLU A 240 7.26 14.74 3.68
N LEU A 241 7.69 15.99 3.60
CA LEU A 241 8.19 16.74 4.74
C LEU A 241 7.19 17.82 5.13
N THR A 242 6.66 17.76 6.34
CA THR A 242 5.81 18.79 6.92
C THR A 242 6.44 19.35 8.18
N GLN A 243 6.62 20.67 8.22
CA GLN A 243 7.07 21.39 9.41
C GLN A 243 5.89 22.11 10.04
N PHE A 244 5.71 21.92 11.33
CA PHE A 244 4.73 22.63 12.15
C PHE A 244 5.40 23.76 12.91
N ASP A 245 4.67 24.82 13.23
CA ASP A 245 5.13 25.93 14.09
C ASP A 245 5.37 25.44 15.53
N VAL A 246 4.45 24.66 16.06
CA VAL A 246 4.53 23.95 17.34
C VAL A 246 3.95 22.55 17.18
N PRO A 247 4.23 21.60 18.08
CA PRO A 247 3.62 20.27 18.04
C PRO A 247 2.09 20.36 17.96
N SER A 248 1.48 19.73 16.94
CA SER A 248 0.05 19.79 16.61
C SER A 248 -0.50 21.18 16.24
N GLY A 249 0.38 22.12 15.90
CA GLY A 249 0.03 23.47 15.46
C GLY A 249 -0.22 23.59 13.97
N SER A 250 -0.11 24.82 13.45
CA SER A 250 -0.29 25.10 12.02
C SER A 250 0.89 24.63 11.20
N VAL A 251 0.63 24.19 9.97
CA VAL A 251 1.68 23.85 9.01
C VAL A 251 2.42 25.12 8.60
N ARG A 252 3.72 25.17 8.86
CA ARG A 252 4.60 26.26 8.48
C ARG A 252 5.21 26.07 7.10
N ASN A 253 5.68 24.86 6.83
CA ASN A 253 6.25 24.49 5.54
C ASN A 253 5.83 23.08 5.16
N ARG A 254 5.60 22.84 3.88
CA ARG A 254 5.32 21.54 3.32
C ARG A 254 6.10 21.33 2.04
N VAL A 255 6.81 20.23 1.96
CA VAL A 255 7.52 19.78 0.77
C VAL A 255 6.95 18.42 0.37
N ALA A 256 6.21 18.41 -0.71
CA ALA A 256 5.59 17.20 -1.27
C ALA A 256 6.17 16.98 -2.68
N PRO A 257 7.04 15.98 -2.87
CA PRO A 257 7.50 15.57 -4.18
C PRO A 257 6.34 15.13 -5.08
N VAL A 258 6.59 15.10 -6.39
CA VAL A 258 5.59 14.66 -7.35
C VAL A 258 5.69 13.15 -7.61
N PRO A 259 4.55 12.46 -7.91
CA PRO A 259 4.52 11.01 -8.10
C PRO A 259 5.43 10.47 -9.21
N GLU A 260 5.71 11.30 -10.23
CA GLU A 260 6.55 10.94 -11.37
C GLU A 260 8.05 10.85 -11.02
N GLN A 261 8.45 11.40 -9.89
CA GLN A 261 9.82 11.32 -9.40
C GLN A 261 10.14 9.92 -8.87
N SER A 262 11.40 9.51 -9.03
CA SER A 262 11.94 8.33 -8.37
C SER A 262 12.13 8.58 -6.87
N LEU A 263 12.30 7.53 -6.10
CA LEU A 263 12.55 7.66 -4.66
C LEU A 263 13.85 8.43 -4.38
N ALA A 264 14.91 8.27 -5.20
CA ALA A 264 16.13 9.03 -5.05
C ALA A 264 15.91 10.54 -5.22
N GLU A 265 15.12 10.94 -6.21
CA GLU A 265 14.76 12.35 -6.43
C GLU A 265 13.94 12.91 -5.28
N GLN A 266 12.97 12.13 -4.77
CA GLN A 266 12.15 12.53 -3.63
C GLN A 266 12.99 12.72 -2.35
N ILE A 267 13.91 11.78 -2.07
CA ILE A 267 14.86 11.89 -0.94
C ILE A 267 15.72 13.14 -1.09
N TYR A 268 16.29 13.35 -2.28
CA TYR A 268 17.16 14.50 -2.54
C TYR A 268 16.42 15.85 -2.39
N GLN A 269 15.17 15.91 -2.83
CA GLN A 269 14.32 17.10 -2.66
C GLN A 269 14.06 17.38 -1.16
N VAL A 270 13.74 16.34 -0.38
CA VAL A 270 13.53 16.46 1.08
C VAL A 270 14.83 16.85 1.79
N GLU A 271 15.96 16.23 1.43
CA GLU A 271 17.29 16.56 1.98
C GLU A 271 17.64 18.04 1.73
N THR A 272 17.43 18.50 0.51
CA THR A 272 17.69 19.90 0.14
C THR A 272 16.80 20.86 0.93
N ALA A 273 15.52 20.54 1.07
CA ALA A 273 14.59 21.34 1.86
C ALA A 273 14.97 21.38 3.35
N LEU A 274 15.38 20.27 3.90
CA LEU A 274 15.83 20.17 5.30
C LEU A 274 17.09 21.00 5.55
N ASP A 275 18.02 21.07 4.62
CA ASP A 275 19.21 21.93 4.77
C ASP A 275 18.85 23.41 4.82
N VAL A 276 17.78 23.83 4.13
CA VAL A 276 17.26 25.20 4.18
C VAL A 276 16.48 25.46 5.47
N LEU A 277 15.63 24.53 5.87
CA LEU A 277 14.75 24.66 7.03
C LEU A 277 15.49 24.51 8.36
N ASN A 278 16.60 23.78 8.38
CA ASN A 278 17.44 23.57 9.56
C ASN A 278 18.37 24.78 9.78
N SER A 279 17.79 25.86 10.29
CA SER A 279 18.49 27.13 10.48
C SER A 279 19.68 27.04 11.44
N GLN A 280 20.64 27.92 11.24
CA GLN A 280 21.76 28.11 12.18
C GLN A 280 21.38 29.13 13.25
N VAL A 281 21.72 28.81 14.48
CA VAL A 281 21.68 29.73 15.63
C VAL A 281 23.11 30.01 16.06
N THR A 282 23.40 31.25 16.35
CA THR A 282 24.71 31.64 16.89
C THR A 282 24.65 31.52 18.42
N VAL A 283 25.53 30.71 18.98
CA VAL A 283 25.66 30.53 20.43
C VAL A 283 26.95 31.22 20.86
N GLU A 284 26.86 32.04 21.90
CA GLU A 284 28.02 32.68 22.52
C GLU A 284 28.75 31.66 23.40
N HIS A 285 30.02 31.48 23.14
CA HIS A 285 30.91 30.65 23.94
C HIS A 285 32.16 31.46 24.30
N GLY A 286 32.13 32.08 25.51
CA GLY A 286 33.16 33.04 25.95
C GLY A 286 33.17 34.26 25.06
N PHE A 287 34.32 34.56 24.40
CA PHE A 287 34.48 35.67 23.47
C PHE A 287 34.24 35.29 21.99
N SER A 288 33.77 34.05 21.75
CA SER A 288 33.53 33.53 20.41
C SER A 288 32.07 33.29 20.12
N HIS A 289 31.66 33.58 18.90
CA HIS A 289 30.33 33.26 18.38
C HIS A 289 30.42 32.03 17.51
N VAL A 290 29.78 30.93 17.94
CA VAL A 290 29.82 29.64 17.24
C VAL A 290 28.46 29.40 16.57
N PRO A 291 28.40 29.32 15.22
CA PRO A 291 27.16 28.96 14.54
C PRO A 291 26.87 27.47 14.73
N ILE A 292 25.71 27.16 15.29
CA ILE A 292 25.25 25.79 15.52
C ILE A 292 23.93 25.60 14.77
N ARG A 293 23.77 24.46 14.08
CA ARG A 293 22.47 24.11 13.51
C ARG A 293 21.52 23.66 14.60
N GLN A 294 20.24 23.98 14.46
CA GLN A 294 19.20 23.58 15.44
C GLN A 294 19.16 22.06 15.61
N LEU A 295 19.29 21.32 14.51
CA LEU A 295 19.37 19.86 14.54
C LEU A 295 20.70 19.39 13.92
N PRO A 296 21.42 18.44 14.53
CA PRO A 296 22.61 17.86 13.92
C PRO A 296 22.27 17.21 12.55
N ARG A 297 23.08 17.50 11.53
CA ARG A 297 22.85 16.95 10.17
C ARG A 297 22.78 15.43 10.15
N SER A 298 23.63 14.76 10.95
CA SER A 298 23.64 13.31 11.07
C SER A 298 22.33 12.76 11.61
N ALA A 299 21.74 13.39 12.63
CA ALA A 299 20.46 12.99 13.22
C ALA A 299 19.31 13.17 12.23
N VAL A 300 19.29 14.29 11.49
CA VAL A 300 18.28 14.57 10.46
C VAL A 300 18.37 13.53 9.34
N ARG A 301 19.59 13.26 8.84
CA ARG A 301 19.83 12.26 7.80
C ARG A 301 19.36 10.87 8.25
N GLU A 302 19.73 10.48 9.46
CA GLU A 302 19.34 9.18 10.03
C GLU A 302 17.82 9.06 10.15
N ALA A 303 17.15 10.12 10.62
CA ALA A 303 15.69 10.11 10.73
C ALA A 303 14.99 9.96 9.36
N VAL A 304 15.48 10.64 8.32
CA VAL A 304 14.93 10.51 6.95
C VAL A 304 15.17 9.11 6.40
N LEU A 305 16.39 8.59 6.52
CA LEU A 305 16.72 7.25 6.02
C LEU A 305 15.93 6.16 6.75
N ASN A 306 15.80 6.26 8.07
CA ASN A 306 14.99 5.34 8.86
C ASN A 306 13.52 5.41 8.47
N GLY A 307 12.98 6.61 8.21
CA GLY A 307 11.64 6.79 7.69
C GLY A 307 11.40 6.12 6.34
N VAL A 308 12.43 6.10 5.46
CA VAL A 308 12.35 5.43 4.16
C VAL A 308 12.52 3.91 4.29
N ILE A 309 13.52 3.44 5.05
CA ILE A 309 13.88 2.02 5.17
C ILE A 309 12.80 1.23 5.92
N HIS A 310 12.24 1.80 6.97
CA HIS A 310 11.23 1.14 7.80
C HIS A 310 9.79 1.43 7.39
N ARG A 311 9.58 2.20 6.32
CA ARG A 311 8.25 2.46 5.80
C ARG A 311 7.60 1.17 5.31
N ASP A 312 6.36 0.96 5.68
CA ASP A 312 5.50 0.00 4.98
C ASP A 312 5.03 0.62 3.66
N TRP A 313 5.66 0.23 2.58
CA TRP A 313 5.35 0.74 1.23
C TRP A 313 4.03 0.21 0.67
N ASN A 314 3.37 -0.73 1.35
CA ASN A 314 2.02 -1.18 0.99
C ASN A 314 0.95 -0.15 1.43
N LEU A 315 1.29 0.73 2.38
CA LEU A 315 0.38 1.75 2.87
C LEU A 315 0.50 3.04 2.05
N SER A 316 -0.64 3.59 1.64
CA SER A 316 -0.70 4.96 1.09
C SER A 316 -0.35 5.98 2.18
N LEU A 317 0.20 7.15 1.79
CA LEU A 317 0.45 8.26 2.71
C LEU A 317 -0.81 8.76 3.45
N ILE A 318 -1.99 8.51 2.89
CA ILE A 318 -3.28 8.87 3.50
C ILE A 318 -3.54 8.10 4.81
N HIS A 319 -2.85 6.97 5.02
CA HIS A 319 -3.03 6.10 6.19
C HIS A 319 -1.91 6.23 7.23
N ILE A 320 -1.00 7.18 7.09
CA ILE A 320 -0.03 7.48 8.15
C ILE A 320 -0.76 8.29 9.22
N SER A 321 -1.40 7.58 10.14
CA SER A 321 -1.82 8.14 11.42
C SER A 321 -0.58 8.58 12.21
N GLU A 322 -0.74 9.64 12.98
CA GLU A 322 0.27 10.35 13.78
C GLU A 322 1.35 9.44 14.41
N PRO A 323 2.61 9.91 14.51
CA PRO A 323 3.66 9.16 15.22
C PRO A 323 3.17 8.83 16.61
N THR A 324 3.14 7.54 16.92
CA THR A 324 2.80 6.99 18.22
C THR A 324 3.54 7.79 19.30
N ARG A 325 2.82 8.50 20.17
CA ARG A 325 3.41 9.17 21.32
C ARG A 325 4.26 8.14 22.06
N LEU A 326 5.56 8.35 22.12
CA LEU A 326 6.42 7.66 23.05
C LEU A 326 5.80 7.89 24.45
N ARG A 327 5.22 6.84 25.03
CA ARG A 327 4.83 6.86 26.44
C ARG A 327 6.11 7.18 27.21
N ARG A 328 6.12 8.31 27.89
CA ARG A 328 7.13 8.57 28.92
C ARG A 328 7.07 7.41 29.91
N ILE A 329 8.19 6.70 30.03
CA ILE A 329 8.48 5.80 31.14
C ILE A 329 8.75 6.70 32.36
#